data_e1192dc267571df3fbc6b523d1447e71
#
_entry.id   e1192dc267571df3fbc6b523d1447e71
#
_cell.length_a   1.000
_cell.length_b   1.000
_cell.length_c   1.000
_cell.angle_alpha   90.00
_cell.angle_beta   90.00
_cell.angle_gamma   90.00
#
_symmetry.space_group_name_H-M   'P 1'
#
loop_
_entity.id
_entity.type
_entity.pdbx_description
1 polymer ?
#
loop_
_entity_poly.entity_id
_entity_poly.type
_entity_poly.pdbx_seq_one_letter_code
_entity_poly.pdbx_strand_id
1 'polypeptide(L)'
;MKNESFIPTFNWQEHVVIPWRDELSVTVWIVLMAFFVITSCGLIGNYLIMRRMALVGDAISHSVLAGIAGVVVFTGGLQVTGLFIGALIAGVMTAVLIEIIHRYSRVKQDAAIGITFTTLFALGVIMINLKSGQVHIDEECVLYGEIAFVPLDQIKIPLSPALIGVIDGFPLASQFIKGGQLVVASDVLRMGIVMTLVIILIWAFYKELLVSSFDSALAYSLGVNAKVVHYGLMSLLSIVVVSAFESVGAILVVAMLIL
;
A
#
# COMPACT_ATOMS: atom_id res chain seq x y z
N MET A 1 -12.04 44.94 0.56
CA MET A 1 -11.22 43.91 1.16
C MET A 1 -12.16 42.85 1.69
N LYS A 2 -12.34 41.74 0.94
CA LYS A 2 -13.08 40.57 1.45
C LYS A 2 -12.19 39.92 2.50
N ASN A 3 -12.73 39.75 3.72
CA ASN A 3 -12.13 38.91 4.75
C ASN A 3 -12.09 37.47 4.21
N GLU A 4 -11.02 37.09 3.56
CA GLU A 4 -10.75 35.68 3.30
C GLU A 4 -10.36 35.06 4.63
N SER A 5 -11.29 34.34 5.25
CA SER A 5 -10.99 33.52 6.42
C SER A 5 -9.94 32.50 5.99
N PHE A 6 -8.80 32.50 6.66
CA PHE A 6 -7.66 31.60 6.39
C PHE A 6 -8.04 30.11 6.59
N ILE A 7 -9.20 29.86 7.18
CA ILE A 7 -9.77 28.51 7.35
C ILE A 7 -10.94 28.39 6.39
N PRO A 8 -10.89 27.48 5.40
CA PRO A 8 -12.02 27.24 4.50
C PRO A 8 -13.25 26.85 5.33
N THR A 9 -14.35 27.58 5.16
CA THR A 9 -15.61 27.27 5.82
C THR A 9 -16.15 25.96 5.25
N PHE A 10 -16.37 24.96 6.11
CA PHE A 10 -16.97 23.70 5.70
C PHE A 10 -18.41 23.94 5.20
N ASN A 11 -18.64 23.72 3.93
CA ASN A 11 -19.95 23.79 3.30
C ASN A 11 -20.43 22.36 3.01
N TRP A 12 -21.47 21.91 3.72
CA TRP A 12 -22.02 20.57 3.56
C TRP A 12 -22.43 20.25 2.12
N GLN A 13 -22.99 21.21 1.41
CA GLN A 13 -23.39 21.01 0.02
C GLN A 13 -22.20 20.79 -0.91
N GLU A 14 -21.17 21.60 -0.81
CA GLU A 14 -19.98 21.51 -1.67
C GLU A 14 -19.09 20.30 -1.36
N HIS A 15 -18.94 19.97 -0.08
CA HIS A 15 -17.98 18.93 0.32
C HIS A 15 -18.59 17.53 0.41
N VAL A 16 -19.93 17.43 0.55
CA VAL A 16 -20.58 16.12 0.69
C VAL A 16 -21.58 15.87 -0.44
N VAL A 17 -22.51 16.81 -0.70
CA VAL A 17 -23.62 16.53 -1.64
C VAL A 17 -23.18 16.55 -3.10
N ILE A 18 -22.36 17.53 -3.50
CA ILE A 18 -21.91 17.70 -4.89
C ILE A 18 -21.08 16.50 -5.36
N PRO A 19 -20.06 16.00 -4.63
CA PRO A 19 -19.28 14.84 -5.06
C PRO A 19 -20.13 13.58 -5.30
N TRP A 20 -21.15 13.36 -4.46
CA TRP A 20 -22.03 12.20 -4.60
C TRP A 20 -23.08 12.35 -5.70
N ARG A 21 -23.41 13.59 -6.10
CA ARG A 21 -24.40 13.88 -7.11
C ARG A 21 -23.79 14.00 -8.52
N ASP A 22 -22.74 14.78 -8.63
CA ASP A 22 -22.20 15.23 -9.92
C ASP A 22 -20.94 14.46 -10.34
N GLU A 23 -20.16 13.91 -9.36
CA GLU A 23 -18.92 13.17 -9.58
C GLU A 23 -18.94 11.77 -8.94
N LEU A 24 -20.07 11.08 -9.04
CA LEU A 24 -20.27 9.80 -8.38
C LEU A 24 -19.18 8.77 -8.75
N SER A 25 -18.78 8.70 -10.02
CA SER A 25 -17.75 7.74 -10.45
C SER A 25 -16.40 7.96 -9.77
N VAL A 26 -15.98 9.22 -9.63
CA VAL A 26 -14.73 9.61 -8.95
C VAL A 26 -14.81 9.26 -7.46
N THR A 27 -15.91 9.67 -6.82
CA THR A 27 -16.14 9.45 -5.40
C THR A 27 -16.16 7.95 -5.05
N VAL A 28 -16.81 7.14 -5.87
CA VAL A 28 -16.88 5.67 -5.68
C VAL A 28 -15.48 5.04 -5.76
N TRP A 29 -14.64 5.44 -6.71
CA TRP A 29 -13.28 4.90 -6.81
C TRP A 29 -12.43 5.24 -5.59
N ILE A 30 -12.53 6.48 -5.08
CA ILE A 30 -11.81 6.92 -3.88
C ILE A 30 -12.26 6.12 -2.65
N VAL A 31 -13.58 5.99 -2.43
CA VAL A 31 -14.14 5.25 -1.30
C VAL A 31 -13.77 3.77 -1.37
N LEU A 32 -13.81 3.18 -2.56
CA LEU A 32 -13.49 1.78 -2.79
C LEU A 32 -11.99 1.53 -2.55
N MET A 33 -11.13 2.44 -2.98
CA MET A 33 -9.69 2.39 -2.68
C MET A 33 -9.43 2.46 -1.18
N ALA A 34 -10.04 3.43 -0.50
CA ALA A 34 -9.93 3.56 0.95
C ALA A 34 -10.39 2.28 1.68
N PHE A 35 -11.51 1.70 1.26
CA PHE A 35 -12.02 0.45 1.82
C PHE A 35 -11.03 -0.72 1.63
N PHE A 36 -10.43 -0.87 0.46
CA PHE A 36 -9.47 -1.94 0.18
C PHE A 36 -8.19 -1.79 1.00
N VAL A 37 -7.69 -0.55 1.12
CA VAL A 37 -6.49 -0.27 1.93
C VAL A 37 -6.75 -0.53 3.41
N ILE A 38 -7.83 0.04 3.97
CA ILE A 38 -8.19 -0.14 5.38
C ILE A 38 -8.36 -1.62 5.72
N THR A 39 -9.08 -2.36 4.88
CA THR A 39 -9.32 -3.80 5.12
C THR A 39 -8.03 -4.60 5.08
N SER A 40 -7.17 -4.36 4.08
CA SER A 40 -5.91 -5.08 3.94
C SER A 40 -4.93 -4.77 5.07
N CYS A 41 -4.78 -3.48 5.40
CA CYS A 41 -3.91 -3.02 6.48
C CYS A 41 -4.42 -3.49 7.84
N GLY A 42 -5.71 -3.39 8.13
CA GLY A 42 -6.30 -3.81 9.40
C GLY A 42 -6.20 -5.31 9.63
N LEU A 43 -6.40 -6.13 8.59
CA LEU A 43 -6.25 -7.59 8.70
C LEU A 43 -4.81 -8.00 9.04
N ILE A 44 -3.82 -7.40 8.42
CA ILE A 44 -2.40 -7.71 8.69
C ILE A 44 -1.95 -7.03 9.98
N GLY A 45 -2.34 -5.77 10.19
CA GLY A 45 -1.98 -4.97 11.35
C GLY A 45 -2.35 -5.65 12.66
N ASN A 46 -3.50 -6.31 12.72
CA ASN A 46 -3.92 -7.07 13.87
C ASN A 46 -2.88 -8.14 14.30
N TYR A 47 -2.33 -8.89 13.35
CA TYR A 47 -1.27 -9.88 13.63
C TYR A 47 0.07 -9.22 14.00
N LEU A 48 0.39 -8.06 13.42
CA LEU A 48 1.61 -7.31 13.77
C LEU A 48 1.56 -6.79 15.20
N ILE A 49 0.43 -6.23 15.61
CA ILE A 49 0.24 -5.73 16.97
C ILE A 49 0.38 -6.86 17.99
N MET A 50 -0.24 -8.02 17.72
CA MET A 50 -0.12 -9.21 18.59
C MET A 50 1.34 -9.67 18.72
N ARG A 51 2.14 -9.53 17.67
CA ARG A 51 3.58 -9.86 17.67
C ARG A 51 4.47 -8.72 18.17
N ARG A 52 3.91 -7.59 18.59
CA ARG A 52 4.63 -6.37 19.02
C ARG A 52 5.58 -5.81 17.95
N MET A 53 5.17 -5.87 16.68
CA MET A 53 5.96 -5.47 15.52
C MET A 53 5.30 -4.35 14.71
N ALA A 54 4.51 -3.49 15.35
CA ALA A 54 3.74 -2.44 14.67
C ALA A 54 4.61 -1.48 13.85
N LEU A 55 5.85 -1.20 14.29
CA LEU A 55 6.77 -0.29 13.61
C LEU A 55 7.39 -0.84 12.32
N VAL A 56 7.22 -2.14 12.02
CA VAL A 56 7.79 -2.74 10.79
C VAL A 56 7.13 -2.18 9.54
N GLY A 57 5.83 -1.87 9.60
CA GLY A 57 5.13 -1.22 8.49
C GLY A 57 5.74 0.13 8.12
N ASP A 58 6.07 0.93 9.13
CA ASP A 58 6.76 2.22 8.96
C ASP A 58 8.15 2.05 8.34
N ALA A 59 8.92 1.10 8.84
CA ALA A 59 10.24 0.79 8.29
C ALA A 59 10.18 0.37 6.82
N ILE A 60 9.19 -0.44 6.42
CA ILE A 60 9.00 -0.84 5.03
C ILE A 60 8.63 0.37 4.18
N SER A 61 7.70 1.22 4.62
CA SER A 61 7.26 2.41 3.89
C SER A 61 8.43 3.34 3.55
N HIS A 62 9.30 3.61 4.51
CA HIS A 62 10.47 4.47 4.29
C HIS A 62 11.56 3.81 3.44
N SER A 63 11.73 2.50 3.51
CA SER A 63 12.73 1.77 2.72
C SER A 63 12.36 1.60 1.25
N VAL A 64 11.08 1.76 0.90
CA VAL A 64 10.59 1.76 -0.48
C VAL A 64 11.36 2.76 -1.34
N LEU A 65 11.73 3.92 -0.78
CA LEU A 65 12.52 4.93 -1.46
C LEU A 65 13.84 4.38 -1.99
N ALA A 66 14.53 3.52 -1.22
CA ALA A 66 15.77 2.88 -1.69
C ALA A 66 15.55 1.96 -2.89
N GLY A 67 14.42 1.26 -2.91
CA GLY A 67 14.04 0.39 -4.03
C GLY A 67 13.74 1.17 -5.30
N ILE A 68 12.94 2.23 -5.18
CA ILE A 68 12.63 3.15 -6.29
C ILE A 68 13.91 3.78 -6.82
N ALA A 69 14.74 4.34 -5.94
CA ALA A 69 16.02 4.94 -6.30
C ALA A 69 16.95 3.94 -7.00
N GLY A 70 17.01 2.70 -6.50
CA GLY A 70 17.79 1.64 -7.12
C GLY A 70 17.37 1.38 -8.56
N VAL A 71 16.09 1.21 -8.82
CA VAL A 71 15.59 0.99 -10.19
C VAL A 71 15.92 2.17 -11.09
N VAL A 72 15.68 3.40 -10.66
CA VAL A 72 15.98 4.61 -11.43
C VAL A 72 17.47 4.70 -11.79
N VAL A 73 18.35 4.37 -10.84
CA VAL A 73 19.81 4.37 -11.06
C VAL A 73 20.24 3.30 -12.06
N PHE A 74 19.69 2.10 -11.97
CA PHE A 74 20.10 0.96 -12.81
C PHE A 74 19.47 0.99 -14.21
N THR A 75 18.18 1.37 -14.32
CA THR A 75 17.46 1.34 -15.60
C THR A 75 17.49 2.68 -16.34
N GLY A 76 17.74 3.79 -15.63
CA GLY A 76 17.70 5.15 -16.20
C GLY A 76 16.30 5.59 -16.63
N GLY A 77 15.24 4.85 -16.26
CA GLY A 77 13.86 5.12 -16.65
C GLY A 77 12.88 5.04 -15.48
N LEU A 78 11.74 5.71 -15.66
CA LEU A 78 10.61 5.75 -14.69
C LEU A 78 9.49 4.79 -15.13
N GLN A 79 9.82 3.55 -15.46
CA GLN A 79 8.78 2.57 -15.78
C GLN A 79 8.03 2.17 -14.48
N VAL A 80 6.73 2.43 -14.43
CA VAL A 80 5.88 2.17 -13.25
C VAL A 80 6.04 0.73 -12.74
N THR A 81 6.01 -0.26 -13.65
CA THR A 81 6.18 -1.67 -13.27
C THR A 81 7.55 -1.94 -12.64
N GLY A 82 8.60 -1.32 -13.15
CA GLY A 82 9.95 -1.44 -12.60
C GLY A 82 10.05 -0.82 -11.20
N LEU A 83 9.49 0.35 -11.02
CA LEU A 83 9.45 1.06 -9.74
C LEU A 83 8.70 0.23 -8.67
N PHE A 84 7.55 -0.34 -9.04
CA PHE A 84 6.78 -1.22 -8.15
C PHE A 84 7.59 -2.47 -7.73
N ILE A 85 8.25 -3.14 -8.67
CA ILE A 85 9.09 -4.31 -8.37
C ILE A 85 10.26 -3.91 -7.46
N GLY A 86 10.93 -2.79 -7.75
CA GLY A 86 12.01 -2.27 -6.91
C GLY A 86 11.57 -1.97 -5.48
N ALA A 87 10.42 -1.32 -5.34
CA ALA A 87 9.79 -1.04 -4.06
C ALA A 87 9.48 -2.34 -3.28
N LEU A 88 8.92 -3.34 -3.96
CA LEU A 88 8.61 -4.64 -3.37
C LEU A 88 9.87 -5.38 -2.88
N ILE A 89 10.91 -5.39 -3.69
CA ILE A 89 12.21 -6.00 -3.33
C ILE A 89 12.79 -5.29 -2.09
N ALA A 90 12.76 -3.96 -2.07
CA ALA A 90 13.25 -3.19 -0.90
C ALA A 90 12.42 -3.48 0.35
N GLY A 91 11.10 -3.58 0.25
CA GLY A 91 10.23 -3.90 1.37
C GLY A 91 10.52 -5.29 1.96
N VAL A 92 10.64 -6.31 1.11
CA VAL A 92 11.00 -7.67 1.55
C VAL A 92 12.42 -7.70 2.12
N MET A 93 13.38 -7.02 1.48
CA MET A 93 14.76 -6.91 1.96
C MET A 93 14.81 -6.25 3.34
N THR A 94 14.02 -5.23 3.58
CA THR A 94 13.90 -4.57 4.89
C THR A 94 13.48 -5.55 5.97
N ALA A 95 12.42 -6.32 5.72
CA ALA A 95 11.92 -7.33 6.65
C ALA A 95 13.00 -8.38 6.97
N VAL A 96 13.72 -8.85 5.95
CA VAL A 96 14.82 -9.82 6.11
C VAL A 96 15.99 -9.22 6.89
N LEU A 97 16.38 -7.96 6.60
CA LEU A 97 17.47 -7.29 7.30
C LEU A 97 17.14 -7.06 8.79
N ILE A 98 15.92 -6.64 9.10
CA ILE A 98 15.46 -6.48 10.49
C ILE A 98 15.63 -7.80 11.25
N GLU A 99 15.17 -8.91 10.66
CA GLU A 99 15.26 -10.23 11.27
C GLU A 99 16.73 -10.70 11.44
N ILE A 100 17.57 -10.47 10.43
CA ILE A 100 18.99 -10.79 10.49
C ILE A 100 19.67 -10.02 11.63
N ILE A 101 19.47 -8.70 11.70
CA ILE A 101 20.08 -7.87 12.74
C ILE A 101 19.60 -8.32 14.12
N HIS A 102 18.28 -8.51 14.27
CA HIS A 102 17.71 -8.94 15.55
C HIS A 102 18.22 -10.31 15.99
N ARG A 103 18.38 -11.25 15.06
CA ARG A 103 18.73 -12.64 15.36
C ARG A 103 20.23 -12.84 15.60
N TYR A 104 21.09 -12.17 14.81
CA TYR A 104 22.56 -12.34 14.90
C TYR A 104 23.23 -11.32 15.80
N SER A 105 22.53 -10.33 16.32
CA SER A 105 23.03 -9.35 17.27
C SER A 105 22.23 -9.37 18.58
N ARG A 106 22.76 -8.73 19.61
CA ARG A 106 22.06 -8.55 20.91
C ARG A 106 21.13 -7.32 20.91
N VAL A 107 20.80 -6.81 19.74
CA VAL A 107 20.00 -5.59 19.57
C VAL A 107 18.51 -5.93 19.76
N LYS A 108 17.78 -5.09 20.48
CA LYS A 108 16.31 -5.21 20.58
C LYS A 108 15.67 -5.00 19.21
N GLN A 109 14.52 -5.62 18.98
CA GLN A 109 13.81 -5.57 17.71
C GLN A 109 13.53 -4.14 17.24
N ASP A 110 13.06 -3.26 18.13
CA ASP A 110 12.76 -1.87 17.77
C ASP A 110 14.01 -1.11 17.29
N ALA A 111 15.16 -1.38 17.91
CA ALA A 111 16.42 -0.78 17.48
C ALA A 111 16.90 -1.37 16.13
N ALA A 112 16.67 -2.66 15.88
CA ALA A 112 16.97 -3.27 14.57
C ALA A 112 16.10 -2.65 13.47
N ILE A 113 14.81 -2.39 13.74
CA ILE A 113 13.92 -1.68 12.85
C ILE A 113 14.45 -0.29 12.54
N GLY A 114 14.78 0.51 13.59
CA GLY A 114 15.31 1.86 13.44
C GLY A 114 16.59 1.91 12.59
N ILE A 115 17.57 1.04 12.88
CA ILE A 115 18.83 0.98 12.13
C ILE A 115 18.59 0.64 10.67
N THR A 116 17.74 -0.35 10.40
CA THR A 116 17.49 -0.82 9.03
C THR A 116 16.85 0.26 8.18
N PHE A 117 15.74 0.86 8.65
CA PHE A 117 15.03 1.83 7.83
C PHE A 117 15.85 3.12 7.62
N THR A 118 16.52 3.64 8.65
CA THR A 118 17.36 4.85 8.49
C THR A 118 18.51 4.62 7.51
N THR A 119 19.13 3.44 7.55
CA THR A 119 20.21 3.10 6.63
C THR A 119 19.71 2.99 5.19
N LEU A 120 18.59 2.29 4.96
CA LEU A 120 18.00 2.14 3.62
C LEU A 120 17.46 3.47 3.09
N PHE A 121 16.80 4.24 3.92
CA PHE A 121 16.31 5.58 3.55
C PHE A 121 17.48 6.48 3.13
N ALA A 122 18.52 6.58 3.96
CA ALA A 122 19.70 7.38 3.64
C ALA A 122 20.38 6.92 2.34
N LEU A 123 20.43 5.61 2.10
CA LEU A 123 20.98 5.05 0.88
C LEU A 123 20.11 5.44 -0.33
N GLY A 124 18.79 5.40 -0.19
CA GLY A 124 17.85 5.86 -1.23
C GLY A 124 18.05 7.32 -1.59
N VAL A 125 18.13 8.20 -0.58
CA VAL A 125 18.38 9.64 -0.77
C VAL A 125 19.72 9.90 -1.46
N ILE A 126 20.79 9.21 -1.05
CA ILE A 126 22.10 9.33 -1.69
C ILE A 126 22.02 8.90 -3.18
N MET A 127 21.35 7.78 -3.47
CA MET A 127 21.21 7.28 -4.84
C MET A 127 20.44 8.25 -5.74
N ILE A 128 19.37 8.87 -5.24
CA ILE A 128 18.60 9.89 -5.95
C ILE A 128 19.49 11.11 -6.23
N ASN A 129 20.21 11.62 -5.21
CA ASN A 129 21.07 12.77 -5.34
C ASN A 129 22.24 12.57 -6.32
N LEU A 130 22.77 11.37 -6.40
CA LEU A 130 23.83 11.06 -7.39
C LEU A 130 23.34 11.17 -8.84
N LYS A 131 22.04 11.01 -9.10
CA LYS A 131 21.43 11.11 -10.43
C LYS A 131 20.54 12.35 -10.63
N SER A 132 20.46 13.26 -9.67
CA SER A 132 19.56 14.43 -9.66
C SER A 132 19.73 15.39 -10.85
N GLY A 133 20.77 15.24 -11.68
CA GLY A 133 20.90 15.98 -12.92
C GLY A 133 19.96 15.53 -14.06
N GLN A 134 19.27 14.41 -13.93
CA GLN A 134 18.42 13.83 -14.99
C GLN A 134 16.96 13.57 -14.58
N VAL A 135 16.68 13.41 -13.27
CA VAL A 135 15.33 13.08 -12.78
C VAL A 135 15.08 13.84 -11.48
N HIS A 136 14.12 14.76 -11.51
CA HIS A 136 13.59 15.39 -10.30
C HIS A 136 12.55 14.42 -9.71
N ILE A 137 12.92 13.70 -8.68
CA ILE A 137 11.97 12.96 -7.86
C ILE A 137 11.78 13.80 -6.61
N ASP A 138 10.57 14.32 -6.44
CA ASP A 138 10.20 15.09 -5.26
C ASP A 138 9.93 14.09 -4.14
N GLU A 139 10.79 14.06 -3.13
CA GLU A 139 10.71 13.12 -2.00
C GLU A 139 9.37 13.29 -1.24
N GLU A 140 8.88 14.52 -1.17
CA GLU A 140 7.60 14.84 -0.54
C GLU A 140 6.43 14.22 -1.29
N CYS A 141 6.40 14.30 -2.61
CA CYS A 141 5.35 13.72 -3.44
C CYS A 141 5.29 12.19 -3.31
N VAL A 142 6.44 11.54 -3.16
CA VAL A 142 6.53 10.08 -2.94
C VAL A 142 6.01 9.69 -1.55
N LEU A 143 6.20 10.51 -0.52
CA LEU A 143 5.83 10.17 0.87
C LEU A 143 4.36 10.45 1.19
N TYR A 144 3.76 11.48 0.60
CA TYR A 144 2.41 11.90 0.99
C TYR A 144 1.29 11.14 0.30
N GLY A 145 1.47 10.63 -0.92
CA GLY A 145 0.44 9.96 -1.70
C GLY A 145 -0.82 10.82 -1.85
N GLU A 146 -1.49 10.73 -2.96
CA GLU A 146 -2.71 11.51 -3.17
C GLU A 146 -3.87 10.62 -3.64
N ILE A 147 -4.67 10.14 -2.70
CA ILE A 147 -5.83 9.28 -2.97
C ILE A 147 -6.83 9.96 -3.95
N ALA A 148 -6.82 11.27 -4.04
CA ALA A 148 -7.64 12.03 -4.97
C ALA A 148 -7.27 11.79 -6.44
N PHE A 149 -6.03 11.40 -6.74
CA PHE A 149 -5.58 11.12 -8.12
C PHE A 149 -5.84 9.68 -8.57
N VAL A 150 -6.21 8.77 -7.67
CA VAL A 150 -6.55 7.37 -8.00
C VAL A 150 -7.51 7.25 -9.19
N PRO A 151 -8.57 8.08 -9.33
CA PRO A 151 -9.47 7.98 -10.48
C PRO A 151 -8.91 8.46 -11.82
N LEU A 152 -7.73 9.08 -11.85
CA LEU A 152 -7.13 9.62 -13.08
C LEU A 152 -6.41 8.54 -13.89
N ASP A 153 -5.79 7.56 -13.23
CA ASP A 153 -5.17 6.44 -13.93
C ASP A 153 -6.20 5.34 -14.21
N GLN A 154 -6.67 5.29 -15.45
CA GLN A 154 -7.78 4.46 -15.87
C GLN A 154 -7.36 3.43 -16.91
N ILE A 155 -7.70 2.18 -16.66
CA ILE A 155 -7.64 1.09 -17.65
C ILE A 155 -9.00 0.98 -18.34
N LYS A 156 -8.98 0.97 -19.68
CA LYS A 156 -10.16 0.79 -20.50
C LYS A 156 -10.26 -0.67 -20.95
N ILE A 157 -11.24 -1.39 -20.42
CA ILE A 157 -11.48 -2.80 -20.76
C ILE A 157 -12.60 -2.85 -21.80
N PRO A 158 -12.34 -3.37 -23.02
CA PRO A 158 -13.40 -3.51 -24.02
C PRO A 158 -14.42 -4.55 -23.54
N LEU A 159 -15.69 -4.15 -23.44
CA LEU A 159 -16.79 -5.05 -23.08
C LEU A 159 -17.43 -5.64 -24.34
N SER A 160 -17.87 -6.90 -24.23
CA SER A 160 -18.71 -7.48 -25.28
C SER A 160 -20.10 -6.82 -25.32
N PRO A 161 -20.72 -6.67 -26.49
CA PRO A 161 -22.03 -6.02 -26.60
C PRO A 161 -23.13 -6.65 -25.73
N ALA A 162 -23.04 -7.95 -25.46
CA ALA A 162 -23.96 -8.65 -24.58
C ALA A 162 -23.88 -8.22 -23.11
N LEU A 163 -22.66 -7.91 -22.62
CA LEU A 163 -22.45 -7.43 -21.26
C LEU A 163 -22.89 -5.98 -21.09
N ILE A 164 -22.72 -5.15 -22.14
CA ILE A 164 -23.16 -3.75 -22.12
C ILE A 164 -24.69 -3.69 -21.89
N GLY A 165 -25.45 -4.50 -22.59
CA GLY A 165 -26.93 -4.54 -22.44
C GLY A 165 -27.42 -4.98 -21.06
N VAL A 166 -26.65 -5.79 -20.34
CA VAL A 166 -26.97 -6.17 -18.95
C VAL A 166 -26.62 -5.05 -17.96
N ILE A 167 -25.51 -4.36 -18.19
CA ILE A 167 -25.01 -3.32 -17.28
C ILE A 167 -25.78 -2.01 -17.46
N ASP A 168 -26.24 -1.68 -18.66
CA ASP A 168 -27.08 -0.50 -18.94
C ASP A 168 -28.42 -0.52 -18.16
N GLY A 169 -28.86 -1.69 -17.71
CA GLY A 169 -30.00 -1.83 -16.80
C GLY A 169 -29.76 -1.29 -15.38
N PHE A 170 -28.51 -1.03 -15.01
CA PHE A 170 -28.16 -0.50 -13.70
C PHE A 170 -27.66 0.95 -13.81
N PRO A 171 -28.41 1.95 -13.33
CA PRO A 171 -28.08 3.37 -13.50
C PRO A 171 -26.76 3.79 -12.88
N LEU A 172 -26.28 3.07 -11.85
CA LEU A 172 -24.96 3.29 -11.24
C LEU A 172 -23.83 2.75 -12.12
N ALA A 173 -24.04 1.61 -12.77
CA ALA A 173 -23.01 0.95 -13.57
C ALA A 173 -22.79 1.62 -14.94
N SER A 174 -23.80 2.28 -15.48
CA SER A 174 -23.72 3.03 -16.76
C SER A 174 -22.72 4.20 -16.68
N GLN A 175 -22.46 4.77 -15.49
CA GLN A 175 -21.51 5.85 -15.30
C GLN A 175 -20.03 5.39 -15.42
N PHE A 176 -19.78 4.08 -15.29
CA PHE A 176 -18.46 3.48 -15.45
C PHE A 176 -18.19 3.01 -16.89
N ILE A 177 -19.18 3.12 -17.77
CA ILE A 177 -19.05 2.77 -19.18
C ILE A 177 -18.91 4.04 -20.01
N LYS A 178 -17.75 4.26 -20.61
CA LYS A 178 -17.53 5.34 -21.57
C LYS A 178 -17.22 4.75 -22.95
N GLY A 179 -18.09 4.99 -23.93
CA GLY A 179 -17.87 4.55 -25.30
C GLY A 179 -17.80 3.02 -25.50
N GLY A 180 -18.60 2.24 -24.74
CA GLY A 180 -18.60 0.77 -24.83
C GLY A 180 -17.41 0.08 -24.15
N GLN A 181 -16.65 0.81 -23.35
CA GLN A 181 -15.53 0.30 -22.58
C GLN A 181 -15.78 0.55 -21.10
N LEU A 182 -15.49 -0.47 -20.26
CA LEU A 182 -15.51 -0.31 -18.82
C LEU A 182 -14.25 0.45 -18.40
N VAL A 183 -14.44 1.57 -17.71
CA VAL A 183 -13.35 2.39 -17.19
C VAL A 183 -13.13 2.02 -15.73
N VAL A 184 -11.99 1.41 -15.43
CA VAL A 184 -11.61 0.99 -14.07
C VAL A 184 -10.34 1.69 -13.68
N ALA A 185 -10.29 2.25 -12.46
CA ALA A 185 -9.06 2.80 -11.92
C ALA A 185 -8.03 1.66 -11.70
N SER A 186 -6.84 1.79 -12.29
CA SER A 186 -5.79 0.75 -12.26
C SER A 186 -5.34 0.42 -10.84
N ASP A 187 -5.19 1.45 -10.02
CA ASP A 187 -4.75 1.30 -8.63
C ASP A 187 -5.77 0.58 -7.77
N VAL A 188 -7.07 0.86 -7.99
CA VAL A 188 -8.16 0.18 -7.29
C VAL A 188 -8.19 -1.30 -7.67
N LEU A 189 -7.99 -1.63 -8.95
CA LEU A 189 -7.93 -3.02 -9.39
C LEU A 189 -6.75 -3.76 -8.74
N ARG A 190 -5.56 -3.14 -8.75
CA ARG A 190 -4.35 -3.68 -8.14
C ARG A 190 -4.55 -3.91 -6.65
N MET A 191 -5.05 -2.91 -5.92
CA MET A 191 -5.30 -3.03 -4.49
C MET A 191 -6.41 -4.05 -4.16
N GLY A 192 -7.43 -4.16 -5.01
CA GLY A 192 -8.46 -5.19 -4.90
C GLY A 192 -7.92 -6.61 -5.03
N ILE A 193 -6.97 -6.83 -5.95
CA ILE A 193 -6.26 -8.11 -6.10
C ILE A 193 -5.44 -8.41 -4.84
N VAL A 194 -4.71 -7.41 -4.32
CA VAL A 194 -3.90 -7.55 -3.11
C VAL A 194 -4.80 -7.86 -1.90
N MET A 195 -5.91 -7.14 -1.72
CA MET A 195 -6.88 -7.41 -0.65
C MET A 195 -7.41 -8.85 -0.72
N THR A 196 -7.79 -9.30 -1.91
CA THR A 196 -8.29 -10.66 -2.12
C THR A 196 -7.23 -11.70 -1.76
N LEU A 197 -5.98 -11.47 -2.16
CA LEU A 197 -4.84 -12.31 -1.82
C LEU A 197 -4.63 -12.36 -0.31
N VAL A 198 -4.68 -11.21 0.39
CA VAL A 198 -4.57 -11.11 1.85
C VAL A 198 -5.66 -11.94 2.54
N ILE A 199 -6.92 -11.78 2.11
CA ILE A 199 -8.05 -12.52 2.69
C ILE A 199 -7.86 -14.03 2.49
N ILE A 200 -7.50 -14.47 1.29
CA ILE A 200 -7.29 -15.89 0.97
C ILE A 200 -6.15 -16.47 1.82
N LEU A 201 -5.01 -15.76 1.92
CA LEU A 201 -3.87 -16.25 2.68
C LEU A 201 -4.16 -16.28 4.18
N ILE A 202 -4.80 -15.23 4.72
CA ILE A 202 -5.19 -15.24 6.14
C ILE A 202 -6.21 -16.34 6.41
N TRP A 203 -7.18 -16.58 5.55
CA TRP A 203 -8.16 -17.64 5.72
C TRP A 203 -7.53 -19.03 5.62
N ALA A 204 -6.63 -19.25 4.65
CA ALA A 204 -5.94 -20.51 4.45
C ALA A 204 -5.00 -20.87 5.63
N PHE A 205 -4.26 -19.87 6.14
CA PHE A 205 -3.28 -20.03 7.21
C PHE A 205 -3.76 -19.48 8.56
N TYR A 206 -5.09 -19.37 8.76
CA TYR A 206 -5.65 -18.77 9.97
C TYR A 206 -5.15 -19.42 11.25
N LYS A 207 -5.13 -20.76 11.30
CA LYS A 207 -4.71 -21.54 12.48
C LYS A 207 -3.22 -21.33 12.78
N GLU A 208 -2.39 -21.40 11.76
CA GLU A 208 -0.94 -21.24 11.88
C GLU A 208 -0.57 -19.82 12.30
N LEU A 209 -1.22 -18.82 11.70
CA LEU A 209 -1.06 -17.41 12.07
C LEU A 209 -1.47 -17.15 13.51
N LEU A 210 -2.64 -17.67 13.92
CA LEU A 210 -3.16 -17.49 15.27
C LEU A 210 -2.22 -18.11 16.31
N VAL A 211 -1.91 -19.40 16.18
CA VAL A 211 -1.06 -20.12 17.15
C VAL A 211 0.34 -19.51 17.22
N SER A 212 0.95 -19.18 16.07
CA SER A 212 2.30 -18.60 16.04
C SER A 212 2.37 -17.15 16.55
N SER A 213 1.23 -16.45 16.61
CA SER A 213 1.18 -15.09 17.12
C SER A 213 1.01 -15.03 18.64
N PHE A 214 0.36 -16.05 19.25
CA PHE A 214 0.22 -16.12 20.70
C PHE A 214 1.38 -16.84 21.38
N ASP A 215 1.79 -17.99 20.87
CA ASP A 215 2.86 -18.79 21.47
C ASP A 215 3.66 -19.54 20.38
N SER A 216 4.87 -19.09 20.17
CA SER A 216 5.79 -19.70 19.21
C SER A 216 6.29 -21.08 19.65
N ALA A 217 6.36 -21.39 20.96
CA ALA A 217 6.76 -22.68 21.47
C ALA A 217 5.65 -23.72 21.26
N LEU A 218 4.40 -23.31 21.51
CA LEU A 218 3.23 -24.15 21.20
C LEU A 218 3.12 -24.42 19.70
N ALA A 219 3.34 -23.40 18.85
CA ALA A 219 3.33 -23.58 17.40
C ALA A 219 4.33 -24.65 16.95
N TYR A 220 5.54 -24.61 17.51
CA TYR A 220 6.57 -25.61 17.20
C TYR A 220 6.18 -27.01 17.64
N SER A 221 5.56 -27.18 18.82
CA SER A 221 5.10 -28.49 19.31
C SER A 221 3.96 -29.08 18.47
N LEU A 222 3.16 -28.23 17.81
CA LEU A 222 2.12 -28.63 16.86
C LEU A 222 2.64 -28.88 15.43
N GLY A 223 3.96 -28.80 15.22
CA GLY A 223 4.57 -29.01 13.90
C GLY A 223 4.50 -27.80 12.98
N VAL A 224 4.05 -26.64 13.45
CA VAL A 224 4.00 -25.40 12.67
C VAL A 224 5.36 -24.71 12.70
N ASN A 225 5.93 -24.48 11.53
CA ASN A 225 7.18 -23.74 11.44
C ASN A 225 6.94 -22.23 11.61
N ALA A 226 7.02 -21.74 12.85
CA ALA A 226 6.78 -20.33 13.18
C ALA A 226 7.65 -19.36 12.37
N LYS A 227 8.84 -19.77 11.90
CA LYS A 227 9.71 -18.92 11.05
C LYS A 227 9.10 -18.71 9.68
N VAL A 228 8.59 -19.77 9.04
CA VAL A 228 7.95 -19.68 7.72
C VAL A 228 6.72 -18.79 7.79
N VAL A 229 5.91 -18.95 8.83
CA VAL A 229 4.73 -18.10 9.06
C VAL A 229 5.14 -16.63 9.27
N HIS A 230 6.23 -16.39 10.00
CA HIS A 230 6.77 -15.05 10.23
C HIS A 230 7.21 -14.38 8.92
N TYR A 231 8.07 -15.05 8.13
CA TYR A 231 8.53 -14.51 6.84
C TYR A 231 7.38 -14.35 5.83
N GLY A 232 6.41 -15.27 5.84
CA GLY A 232 5.20 -15.17 5.03
C GLY A 232 4.39 -13.91 5.37
N LEU A 233 4.17 -13.65 6.67
CA LEU A 233 3.46 -12.46 7.13
C LEU A 233 4.21 -11.18 6.76
N MET A 234 5.54 -11.15 6.92
CA MET A 234 6.37 -9.99 6.55
C MET A 234 6.37 -9.72 5.05
N SER A 235 6.42 -10.77 4.22
CA SER A 235 6.32 -10.64 2.78
C SER A 235 4.95 -10.12 2.35
N LEU A 236 3.89 -10.63 2.98
CA LEU A 236 2.52 -10.16 2.74
C LEU A 236 2.34 -8.70 3.15
N LEU A 237 2.89 -8.31 4.32
CA LEU A 237 2.93 -6.92 4.77
C LEU A 237 3.63 -6.03 3.73
N SER A 238 4.80 -6.45 3.22
CA SER A 238 5.54 -5.67 2.21
C SER A 238 4.71 -5.48 0.94
N ILE A 239 4.00 -6.50 0.48
CA ILE A 239 3.11 -6.39 -0.70
C ILE A 239 2.00 -5.37 -0.45
N VAL A 240 1.34 -5.43 0.72
CA VAL A 240 0.24 -4.51 1.07
C VAL A 240 0.75 -3.09 1.21
N VAL A 241 1.84 -2.88 1.96
CA VAL A 241 2.41 -1.55 2.17
C VAL A 241 2.83 -0.92 0.85
N VAL A 242 3.57 -1.65 0.00
CA VAL A 242 4.03 -1.12 -1.31
C VAL A 242 2.86 -0.83 -2.24
N SER A 243 1.82 -1.68 -2.26
CA SER A 243 0.66 -1.46 -3.12
C SER A 243 -0.22 -0.29 -2.66
N ALA A 244 -0.31 -0.07 -1.34
CA ALA A 244 -1.08 1.03 -0.78
C ALA A 244 -0.31 2.37 -0.80
N PHE A 245 1.03 2.30 -0.71
CA PHE A 245 1.91 3.45 -0.62
C PHE A 245 1.76 4.43 -1.79
N GLU A 246 1.69 3.92 -3.01
CA GLU A 246 1.59 4.72 -4.22
C GLU A 246 0.33 5.59 -4.26
N SER A 247 -0.78 5.07 -3.70
CA SER A 247 -2.08 5.76 -3.76
C SER A 247 -2.38 6.58 -2.51
N VAL A 248 -1.98 6.10 -1.33
CA VAL A 248 -2.42 6.66 -0.04
C VAL A 248 -1.26 7.30 0.73
N GLY A 249 -0.02 6.99 0.36
CA GLY A 249 1.18 7.49 1.00
C GLY A 249 1.58 6.75 2.28
N ALA A 250 2.84 6.94 2.68
CA ALA A 250 3.44 6.23 3.81
C ALA A 250 2.71 6.45 5.13
N ILE A 251 2.44 7.71 5.45
CA ILE A 251 1.90 8.11 6.75
C ILE A 251 0.52 7.50 7.00
N LEU A 252 -0.35 7.53 5.98
CA LEU A 252 -1.71 7.02 6.13
C LEU A 252 -1.72 5.48 6.17
N VAL A 253 -0.85 4.81 5.41
CA VAL A 253 -0.72 3.34 5.46
C VAL A 253 -0.30 2.88 6.86
N VAL A 254 0.69 3.54 7.47
CA VAL A 254 1.14 3.21 8.83
C VAL A 254 0.04 3.45 9.86
N ALA A 255 -0.68 4.57 9.76
CA ALA A 255 -1.82 4.85 10.63
C ALA A 255 -2.89 3.74 10.53
N MET A 256 -3.20 3.27 9.31
CA MET A 256 -4.18 2.20 9.07
C MET A 256 -3.70 0.81 9.53
N LEU A 257 -2.38 0.59 9.64
CA LEU A 257 -1.82 -0.65 10.15
C LEU A 257 -1.90 -0.76 11.68
N ILE A 258 -1.83 0.40 12.37
CA ILE A 258 -1.77 0.45 13.84
C ILE A 258 -3.16 0.63 14.46
N LEU A 259 -4.09 1.19 13.72
CA LEU A 259 -5.44 1.53 14.18
C LEU A 259 -6.36 0.32 14.15
#